data_ae8dab75b88bdd61622c122313f65ac3
#
_entry.id   ae8dab75b88bdd61622c122313f65ac3
#
_cell.length_a   1.000
_cell.length_b   1.000
_cell.length_c   1.000
_cell.angle_alpha   90.00
_cell.angle_beta   90.00
_cell.angle_gamma   90.00
#
_symmetry.space_group_name_H-M   'P 1'
#
loop_
_entity.id
_entity.type
_entity.pdbx_description
1 polymer ?
#
loop_
_entity_poly.entity_id
_entity_poly.type
_entity_poly.pdbx_seq_one_letter_code
_entity_poly.pdbx_strand_id
1 'polypeptide(L)'
;MAEPTPRQAPLAGLRVVEVSLLGPGAVGLHLADLGADVIKVEPPQGDYIRQMTWPIIEGSSLLHWHIHRGKRSVTLDLRTDEGKDVFRDLVRDADAVIEAMRPGALAKRGLGYEDLKAINPKIVFCTISGYGMTGPYAELPSHGIAYDTWAGLVNPAYDDDGFPYIPEHPSTGIHAGPLFGAFGLLAGVLRARETGEGCFLEIAQSDA
;
A
#
# COMPACT_ATOMS: atom_id res chain seq x y z
N MET A 1 31.62 -18.14 -26.62
CA MET A 1 30.93 -17.96 -25.30
C MET A 1 29.51 -17.58 -25.64
N ALA A 2 28.51 -18.35 -25.15
CA ALA A 2 27.11 -17.99 -25.34
C ALA A 2 26.83 -16.72 -24.56
N GLU A 3 26.11 -15.75 -25.15
CA GLU A 3 25.63 -14.57 -24.42
C GLU A 3 24.77 -15.03 -23.27
N PRO A 4 24.94 -14.45 -22.05
CA PRO A 4 24.11 -14.81 -20.91
C PRO A 4 22.66 -14.45 -21.24
N THR A 5 21.76 -15.43 -21.14
CA THR A 5 20.33 -15.23 -21.29
C THR A 5 19.92 -14.14 -20.25
N PRO A 6 19.18 -13.09 -20.65
CA PRO A 6 18.72 -12.08 -19.72
C PRO A 6 17.95 -12.75 -18.58
N ARG A 7 18.40 -12.54 -17.33
CA ARG A 7 17.69 -13.07 -16.17
C ARG A 7 16.37 -12.33 -16.03
N GLN A 8 15.28 -13.07 -16.09
CA GLN A 8 13.95 -12.51 -15.81
C GLN A 8 13.89 -12.07 -14.33
N ALA A 9 13.26 -10.91 -14.08
CA ALA A 9 13.09 -10.43 -12.71
C ALA A 9 12.22 -11.42 -11.90
N PRO A 10 12.46 -11.57 -10.58
CA PRO A 10 11.77 -12.56 -9.74
C PRO A 10 10.24 -12.49 -9.79
N LEU A 11 9.67 -11.29 -9.90
CA LEU A 11 8.23 -11.07 -9.96
C LEU A 11 7.73 -10.64 -11.34
N ALA A 12 8.49 -10.90 -12.40
CA ALA A 12 8.03 -10.63 -13.76
C ALA A 12 6.71 -11.38 -14.05
N GLY A 13 5.72 -10.65 -14.57
CA GLY A 13 4.37 -11.17 -14.82
C GLY A 13 3.41 -11.08 -13.62
N LEU A 14 3.85 -10.62 -12.46
CA LEU A 14 2.96 -10.25 -11.36
C LEU A 14 2.39 -8.86 -11.64
N ARG A 15 1.07 -8.72 -11.66
CA ARG A 15 0.38 -7.44 -11.84
C ARG A 15 -0.37 -7.03 -10.58
N VAL A 16 -0.14 -5.80 -10.14
CA VAL A 16 -0.70 -5.24 -8.91
C VAL A 16 -1.36 -3.90 -9.19
N VAL A 17 -2.57 -3.70 -8.69
CA VAL A 17 -3.27 -2.41 -8.69
C VAL A 17 -3.19 -1.82 -7.28
N GLU A 18 -2.71 -0.59 -7.17
CA GLU A 18 -2.45 0.04 -5.87
C GLU A 18 -3.27 1.31 -5.68
N VAL A 19 -4.08 1.35 -4.60
CA VAL A 19 -4.79 2.55 -4.11
C VAL A 19 -4.28 2.85 -2.71
N SER A 20 -3.09 3.39 -2.62
CA SER A 20 -2.44 3.69 -1.35
C SER A 20 -1.79 5.07 -1.37
N LEU A 21 -1.52 5.60 -0.21
CA LEU A 21 -0.85 6.87 -0.01
C LEU A 21 0.26 6.69 1.05
N LEU A 22 1.33 7.48 0.97
CA LEU A 22 2.41 7.54 1.94
C LEU A 22 3.06 6.15 2.22
N GLY A 23 3.35 5.83 3.49
CA GLY A 23 4.02 4.59 3.90
C GLY A 23 3.48 3.31 3.29
N PRO A 24 2.16 3.05 3.33
CA PRO A 24 1.54 1.90 2.68
C PRO A 24 1.89 1.71 1.19
N GLY A 25 2.21 2.80 0.49
CA GLY A 25 2.72 2.74 -0.88
C GLY A 25 4.03 1.95 -1.01
N ALA A 26 4.79 1.77 0.06
CA ALA A 26 6.01 0.97 0.00
C ALA A 26 5.75 -0.53 -0.24
N VAL A 27 4.53 -1.05 -0.05
CA VAL A 27 4.19 -2.43 -0.47
C VAL A 27 4.44 -2.61 -1.95
N GLY A 28 3.79 -1.76 -2.76
CA GLY A 28 3.98 -1.79 -4.21
C GLY A 28 5.41 -1.47 -4.65
N LEU A 29 6.15 -0.64 -3.88
CA LEU A 29 7.55 -0.38 -4.12
C LEU A 29 8.40 -1.66 -4.03
N HIS A 30 8.26 -2.44 -2.93
CA HIS A 30 9.01 -3.68 -2.75
C HIS A 30 8.73 -4.68 -3.87
N LEU A 31 7.48 -4.75 -4.33
CA LEU A 31 7.10 -5.61 -5.45
C LEU A 31 7.65 -5.09 -6.79
N ALA A 32 7.61 -3.79 -7.04
CA ALA A 32 8.16 -3.17 -8.25
C ALA A 32 9.68 -3.34 -8.35
N ASP A 33 10.41 -3.19 -7.23
CA ASP A 33 11.86 -3.42 -7.18
C ASP A 33 12.23 -4.87 -7.56
N LEU A 34 11.32 -5.82 -7.34
CA LEU A 34 11.48 -7.22 -7.74
C LEU A 34 10.92 -7.53 -9.13
N GLY A 35 10.41 -6.53 -9.84
CA GLY A 35 9.98 -6.62 -11.23
C GLY A 35 8.48 -6.85 -11.45
N ALA A 36 7.63 -6.66 -10.44
CA ALA A 36 6.19 -6.65 -10.62
C ALA A 36 5.72 -5.42 -11.41
N ASP A 37 4.67 -5.57 -12.21
CA ASP A 37 3.95 -4.47 -12.87
C ASP A 37 2.95 -3.85 -11.89
N VAL A 38 3.36 -2.77 -11.23
CA VAL A 38 2.54 -2.07 -10.23
C VAL A 38 1.91 -0.83 -10.87
N ILE A 39 0.58 -0.80 -10.89
CA ILE A 39 -0.23 0.33 -11.38
C ILE A 39 -0.80 1.07 -10.18
N LYS A 40 -0.25 2.25 -9.91
CA LYS A 40 -0.77 3.15 -8.88
C LYS A 40 -1.93 3.95 -9.43
N VAL A 41 -3.08 3.84 -8.77
CA VAL A 41 -4.26 4.66 -9.04
C VAL A 41 -4.21 5.90 -8.15
N GLU A 42 -4.18 7.07 -8.77
CA GLU A 42 -4.17 8.36 -8.10
C GLU A 42 -5.49 9.11 -8.36
N PRO A 43 -5.98 9.90 -7.38
CA PRO A 43 -7.12 10.78 -7.62
C PRO A 43 -6.75 11.91 -8.61
N PRO A 44 -7.73 12.66 -9.17
CA PRO A 44 -7.46 13.72 -10.15
C PRO A 44 -6.44 14.78 -9.71
N GLN A 45 -6.35 15.05 -8.42
CA GLN A 45 -5.38 15.99 -7.84
C GLN A 45 -3.99 15.37 -7.61
N GLY A 46 -3.82 14.08 -7.89
CA GLY A 46 -2.59 13.33 -7.62
C GLY A 46 -2.42 12.91 -6.16
N ASP A 47 -1.34 12.20 -5.89
CA ASP A 47 -0.95 11.84 -4.54
C ASP A 47 -0.37 13.07 -3.82
N TYR A 48 -0.88 13.40 -2.62
CA TYR A 48 -0.44 14.56 -1.87
C TYR A 48 1.05 14.51 -1.48
N ILE A 49 1.67 13.33 -1.41
CA ILE A 49 3.09 13.20 -1.10
C ILE A 49 4.00 13.80 -2.18
N ARG A 50 3.48 14.06 -3.38
CA ARG A 50 4.20 14.80 -4.41
C ARG A 50 4.68 16.17 -3.93
N GLN A 51 3.95 16.76 -2.97
CA GLN A 51 4.21 18.09 -2.43
C GLN A 51 4.57 18.10 -0.93
N MET A 52 4.76 16.91 -0.33
CA MET A 52 4.83 16.79 1.13
C MET A 52 6.21 17.16 1.71
N THR A 53 7.30 16.90 1.03
CA THR A 53 8.66 17.07 1.55
C THR A 53 9.57 17.73 0.52
N TRP A 54 10.64 18.36 0.98
CA TRP A 54 11.68 18.94 0.14
C TRP A 54 12.84 17.98 -0.09
N PRO A 55 13.57 18.13 -1.22
CA PRO A 55 13.26 19.05 -2.32
C PRO A 55 12.14 18.55 -3.24
N ILE A 56 11.48 19.50 -3.93
CA ILE A 56 10.55 19.22 -5.02
C ILE A 56 11.32 19.28 -6.33
N ILE A 57 11.32 18.21 -7.10
CA ILE A 57 12.01 18.10 -8.39
C ILE A 57 10.96 17.73 -9.44
N GLU A 58 10.85 18.53 -10.49
CA GLU A 58 9.88 18.34 -11.58
C GLU A 58 8.43 18.11 -11.08
N GLY A 59 8.04 18.88 -10.06
CA GLY A 59 6.70 18.82 -9.48
C GLY A 59 6.44 17.64 -8.53
N SER A 60 7.47 16.89 -8.14
CA SER A 60 7.35 15.78 -7.20
C SER A 60 8.45 15.78 -6.14
N SER A 61 8.09 15.47 -4.90
CA SER A 61 9.06 15.36 -3.80
C SER A 61 9.97 14.14 -3.94
N LEU A 62 11.16 14.20 -3.34
CA LEU A 62 12.03 13.02 -3.26
C LEU A 62 11.37 11.85 -2.55
N LEU A 63 10.51 12.10 -1.56
CA LEU A 63 9.74 11.04 -0.90
C LEU A 63 8.82 10.33 -1.88
N HIS A 64 8.13 11.07 -2.75
CA HIS A 64 7.30 10.49 -3.80
C HIS A 64 8.13 9.62 -4.75
N TRP A 65 9.27 10.15 -5.24
CA TRP A 65 10.18 9.40 -6.10
C TRP A 65 10.72 8.14 -5.43
N HIS A 66 11.01 8.22 -4.13
CA HIS A 66 11.48 7.07 -3.36
C HIS A 66 10.42 5.97 -3.25
N ILE A 67 9.19 6.32 -2.82
CA ILE A 67 8.14 5.33 -2.54
C ILE A 67 7.50 4.78 -3.82
N HIS A 68 7.51 5.55 -4.92
CA HIS A 68 6.79 5.15 -6.14
C HIS A 68 7.72 4.83 -7.31
N ARG A 69 9.03 4.67 -7.08
CA ARG A 69 9.95 4.23 -8.15
C ARG A 69 9.49 2.88 -8.73
N GLY A 70 9.68 2.72 -10.03
CA GLY A 70 9.32 1.48 -10.74
C GLY A 70 7.83 1.27 -10.98
N LYS A 71 6.95 2.11 -10.45
CA LYS A 71 5.50 2.01 -10.67
C LYS A 71 5.06 2.82 -11.88
N ARG A 72 3.98 2.38 -12.49
CA ARG A 72 3.19 3.18 -13.43
C ARG A 72 2.08 3.90 -12.66
N SER A 73 1.66 5.07 -13.11
CA SER A 73 0.56 5.81 -12.51
C SER A 73 -0.57 6.02 -13.50
N VAL A 74 -1.80 5.95 -13.01
CA VAL A 74 -3.02 6.32 -13.74
C VAL A 74 -3.89 7.20 -12.83
N THR A 75 -4.45 8.24 -13.40
CA THR A 75 -5.38 9.13 -12.70
C THR A 75 -6.81 8.67 -12.90
N LEU A 76 -7.50 8.29 -11.83
CA LEU A 76 -8.91 7.90 -11.85
C LEU A 76 -9.69 8.58 -10.72
N ASP A 77 -10.86 9.09 -11.04
CA ASP A 77 -11.81 9.53 -10.01
C ASP A 77 -12.74 8.37 -9.62
N LEU A 78 -12.39 7.66 -8.56
CA LEU A 78 -13.17 6.54 -8.03
C LEU A 78 -14.51 6.96 -7.36
N ARG A 79 -14.90 8.24 -7.47
CA ARG A 79 -16.23 8.72 -7.10
C ARG A 79 -17.20 8.66 -8.28
N THR A 80 -16.70 8.64 -9.52
CA THR A 80 -17.49 8.51 -10.75
C THR A 80 -17.64 7.06 -11.16
N ASP A 81 -18.70 6.74 -11.88
CA ASP A 81 -18.93 5.38 -12.34
C ASP A 81 -17.91 4.98 -13.42
N GLU A 82 -17.54 5.90 -14.31
CA GLU A 82 -16.50 5.69 -15.32
C GLU A 82 -15.14 5.35 -14.68
N GLY A 83 -14.75 6.08 -13.62
CA GLY A 83 -13.51 5.80 -12.90
C GLY A 83 -13.53 4.44 -12.20
N LYS A 84 -14.67 4.05 -11.62
CA LYS A 84 -14.87 2.73 -11.03
C LYS A 84 -14.82 1.61 -12.08
N ASP A 85 -15.39 1.84 -13.25
CA ASP A 85 -15.40 0.83 -14.33
C ASP A 85 -13.99 0.59 -14.86
N VAL A 86 -13.20 1.64 -15.08
CA VAL A 86 -11.78 1.50 -15.44
C VAL A 86 -11.00 0.78 -14.34
N PHE A 87 -11.28 1.07 -13.07
CA PHE A 87 -10.64 0.36 -11.95
C PHE A 87 -10.98 -1.14 -11.96
N ARG A 88 -12.25 -1.50 -12.17
CA ARG A 88 -12.68 -2.91 -12.30
C ARG A 88 -11.98 -3.61 -13.46
N ASP A 89 -11.81 -2.92 -14.60
CA ASP A 89 -11.09 -3.48 -15.75
C ASP A 89 -9.61 -3.72 -15.45
N LEU A 90 -8.95 -2.82 -14.71
CA LEU A 90 -7.58 -3.05 -14.24
C LEU A 90 -7.47 -4.27 -13.33
N VAL A 91 -8.46 -4.48 -12.46
CA VAL A 91 -8.48 -5.58 -11.50
C VAL A 91 -8.77 -6.93 -12.16
N ARG A 92 -9.47 -6.95 -13.28
CA ARG A 92 -9.84 -8.18 -14.00
C ARG A 92 -8.65 -9.06 -14.31
N ASP A 93 -7.52 -8.45 -14.66
CA ASP A 93 -6.28 -9.13 -15.02
C ASP A 93 -5.17 -8.95 -13.96
N ALA A 94 -5.48 -8.44 -12.79
CA ALA A 94 -4.52 -8.26 -11.71
C ALA A 94 -4.40 -9.52 -10.82
N ASP A 95 -3.22 -9.77 -10.29
CA ASP A 95 -2.99 -10.78 -9.25
C ASP A 95 -3.37 -10.23 -7.87
N ALA A 96 -3.18 -8.91 -7.65
CA ALA A 96 -3.43 -8.32 -6.34
C ALA A 96 -3.91 -6.86 -6.41
N VAL A 97 -4.62 -6.46 -5.35
CA VAL A 97 -4.97 -5.06 -5.04
C VAL A 97 -4.34 -4.70 -3.71
N ILE A 98 -3.70 -3.53 -3.65
CA ILE A 98 -3.22 -2.91 -2.41
C ILE A 98 -4.12 -1.72 -2.12
N GLU A 99 -4.67 -1.66 -0.91
CA GLU A 99 -5.55 -0.61 -0.45
C GLU A 99 -5.07 -0.08 0.90
N ALA A 100 -5.03 1.23 1.05
CA ALA A 100 -4.69 1.88 2.32
C ALA A 100 -5.52 3.15 2.55
N MET A 101 -6.77 3.10 2.19
CA MET A 101 -7.74 4.14 2.52
C MET A 101 -8.31 3.88 3.94
N ARG A 102 -9.15 4.79 4.41
CA ARG A 102 -9.88 4.53 5.67
C ARG A 102 -10.70 3.24 5.57
N PRO A 103 -10.85 2.49 6.67
CA PRO A 103 -11.61 1.26 6.69
C PRO A 103 -12.96 1.36 5.96
N GLY A 104 -13.19 0.43 5.02
CA GLY A 104 -14.41 0.37 4.23
C GLY A 104 -14.58 1.45 3.14
N ALA A 105 -13.59 2.30 2.88
CA ALA A 105 -13.73 3.39 1.91
C ALA A 105 -13.90 2.90 0.47
N LEU A 106 -13.20 1.85 0.05
CA LEU A 106 -13.40 1.23 -1.26
C LEU A 106 -14.70 0.41 -1.29
N ALA A 107 -15.03 -0.32 -0.23
CA ALA A 107 -16.26 -1.10 -0.15
C ALA A 107 -17.51 -0.21 -0.30
N LYS A 108 -17.54 0.98 0.33
CA LYS A 108 -18.61 1.97 0.15
C LYS A 108 -18.78 2.46 -1.30
N ARG A 109 -17.79 2.23 -2.15
CA ARG A 109 -17.81 2.57 -3.59
C ARG A 109 -18.12 1.38 -4.48
N GLY A 110 -18.38 0.19 -3.91
CA GLY A 110 -18.55 -1.05 -4.68
C GLY A 110 -17.25 -1.54 -5.31
N LEU A 111 -16.12 -1.31 -4.61
CA LEU A 111 -14.78 -1.70 -5.01
C LEU A 111 -14.05 -2.43 -3.85
N GLY A 112 -14.79 -2.96 -2.89
CA GLY A 112 -14.24 -3.76 -1.79
C GLY A 112 -13.86 -5.17 -2.23
N TYR A 113 -13.31 -5.96 -1.33
CA TYR A 113 -12.85 -7.31 -1.62
C TYR A 113 -13.93 -8.19 -2.25
N GLU A 114 -15.14 -8.21 -1.69
CA GLU A 114 -16.23 -9.06 -2.21
C GLU A 114 -16.69 -8.62 -3.59
N ASP A 115 -16.71 -7.31 -3.86
CA ASP A 115 -17.06 -6.76 -5.18
C ASP A 115 -16.01 -7.18 -6.23
N LEU A 116 -14.74 -7.10 -5.88
CA LEU A 116 -13.63 -7.40 -6.79
C LEU A 116 -13.41 -8.91 -6.95
N LYS A 117 -13.65 -9.70 -5.91
CA LYS A 117 -13.65 -11.16 -5.97
C LYS A 117 -14.70 -11.71 -6.93
N ALA A 118 -15.85 -11.05 -7.03
CA ALA A 118 -16.89 -11.43 -8.01
C ALA A 118 -16.42 -11.25 -9.47
N ILE A 119 -15.48 -10.31 -9.72
CA ILE A 119 -14.90 -10.03 -11.03
C ILE A 119 -13.69 -10.94 -11.29
N ASN A 120 -12.84 -11.12 -10.28
CA ASN A 120 -11.62 -11.90 -10.34
C ASN A 120 -11.50 -12.78 -9.08
N PRO A 121 -11.96 -14.04 -9.12
CA PRO A 121 -11.96 -14.94 -7.96
C PRO A 121 -10.56 -15.21 -7.38
N LYS A 122 -9.50 -14.96 -8.15
CA LYS A 122 -8.11 -15.17 -7.72
C LYS A 122 -7.49 -13.94 -7.08
N ILE A 123 -8.22 -12.82 -7.00
CA ILE A 123 -7.65 -11.57 -6.52
C ILE A 123 -7.19 -11.66 -5.06
N VAL A 124 -5.97 -11.26 -4.80
CA VAL A 124 -5.45 -11.06 -3.45
C VAL A 124 -5.65 -9.60 -3.08
N PHE A 125 -6.46 -9.33 -2.07
CA PHE A 125 -6.76 -7.97 -1.63
C PHE A 125 -6.04 -7.70 -0.31
N CYS A 126 -5.02 -6.85 -0.35
CA CYS A 126 -4.24 -6.46 0.81
C CYS A 126 -4.64 -5.05 1.26
N THR A 127 -5.24 -4.94 2.43
CA THR A 127 -5.52 -3.65 3.07
C THR A 127 -4.50 -3.38 4.17
N ILE A 128 -4.06 -2.11 4.24
CA ILE A 128 -3.14 -1.65 5.27
C ILE A 128 -3.78 -0.48 5.99
N SER A 129 -3.96 -0.64 7.28
CA SER A 129 -4.54 0.38 8.15
C SER A 129 -3.61 0.67 9.34
N GLY A 130 -3.92 1.72 10.10
CA GLY A 130 -3.13 2.06 11.28
C GLY A 130 -3.28 1.03 12.39
N TYR A 131 -4.53 0.75 12.76
CA TYR A 131 -4.89 -0.05 13.95
C TYR A 131 -5.81 -1.22 13.61
N GLY A 132 -5.79 -1.71 12.37
CA GLY A 132 -6.70 -2.76 11.91
C GLY A 132 -8.02 -2.22 11.35
N MET A 133 -8.78 -3.13 10.74
CA MET A 133 -10.08 -2.83 10.12
C MET A 133 -11.25 -2.98 11.08
N THR A 134 -11.01 -3.57 12.25
CA THR A 134 -12.01 -3.86 13.28
C THR A 134 -11.52 -3.42 14.65
N GLY A 135 -12.42 -3.45 15.63
CA GLY A 135 -12.09 -3.08 17.00
C GLY A 135 -12.22 -1.57 17.30
N PRO A 136 -11.98 -1.18 18.56
CA PRO A 136 -12.30 0.18 19.04
C PRO A 136 -11.42 1.28 18.43
N TYR A 137 -10.29 0.94 17.83
CA TYR A 137 -9.32 1.89 17.28
C TYR A 137 -9.33 1.97 15.75
N ALA A 138 -10.14 1.16 15.06
CA ALA A 138 -10.17 1.09 13.61
C ALA A 138 -10.41 2.45 12.93
N GLU A 139 -11.22 3.31 13.54
CA GLU A 139 -11.56 4.64 13.01
C GLU A 139 -10.58 5.75 13.45
N LEU A 140 -9.59 5.45 14.31
CA LEU A 140 -8.64 6.46 14.74
C LEU A 140 -7.74 6.89 13.58
N PRO A 141 -7.59 8.19 13.34
CA PRO A 141 -6.60 8.69 12.40
C PRO A 141 -5.20 8.45 12.95
N SER A 142 -4.29 8.03 12.08
CA SER A 142 -2.92 7.68 12.50
C SER A 142 -1.92 7.94 11.39
N HIS A 143 -0.67 8.17 11.81
CA HIS A 143 0.50 8.26 10.95
C HIS A 143 1.72 7.69 11.69
N GLY A 144 2.82 7.49 10.99
CA GLY A 144 4.03 6.76 11.38
C GLY A 144 4.38 6.73 12.87
N ILE A 145 4.59 7.92 13.48
CA ILE A 145 4.94 8.00 14.90
C ILE A 145 3.88 7.44 15.85
N ALA A 146 2.61 7.49 15.46
CA ALA A 146 1.52 6.96 16.27
C ALA A 146 1.60 5.42 16.38
N TYR A 147 2.00 4.74 15.33
CA TYR A 147 2.20 3.29 15.33
C TYR A 147 3.39 2.89 16.21
N ASP A 148 4.52 3.59 16.03
CA ASP A 148 5.73 3.33 16.78
C ASP A 148 5.53 3.54 18.30
N THR A 149 4.79 4.60 18.67
CA THR A 149 4.43 4.86 20.06
C THR A 149 3.45 3.82 20.61
N TRP A 150 2.45 3.45 19.83
CA TRP A 150 1.46 2.43 20.22
C TRP A 150 2.12 1.06 20.42
N ALA A 151 3.04 0.69 19.55
CA ALA A 151 3.81 -0.54 19.65
C ALA A 151 4.84 -0.55 20.78
N GLY A 152 5.01 0.58 21.49
CA GLY A 152 5.98 0.69 22.57
C GLY A 152 7.44 0.87 22.11
N LEU A 153 7.65 1.14 20.81
CA LEU A 153 9.00 1.38 20.27
C LEU A 153 9.55 2.76 20.62
N VAL A 154 8.66 3.71 20.88
CA VAL A 154 9.02 5.08 21.22
C VAL A 154 8.33 5.49 22.51
N ASN A 155 9.13 5.71 23.54
CA ASN A 155 8.67 6.27 24.80
C ASN A 155 8.79 7.79 24.77
N PRO A 156 7.79 8.55 25.25
CA PRO A 156 7.93 9.99 25.40
C PRO A 156 9.04 10.30 26.41
N ALA A 157 9.89 11.26 26.08
CA ALA A 157 10.78 11.91 27.04
C ALA A 157 10.08 13.10 27.66
N TYR A 158 10.68 13.66 28.74
CA TYR A 158 10.16 14.84 29.40
C TYR A 158 11.23 15.91 29.41
N ASP A 159 10.87 17.16 29.15
CA ASP A 159 11.74 18.30 29.26
C ASP A 159 11.95 18.71 30.74
N ASP A 160 12.75 19.75 30.93
CA ASP A 160 13.07 20.24 32.31
C ASP A 160 11.84 20.79 33.04
N ASP A 161 10.81 21.19 32.32
CA ASP A 161 9.52 21.68 32.87
C ASP A 161 8.48 20.56 33.05
N GLY A 162 8.83 19.33 32.68
CA GLY A 162 7.98 18.14 32.81
C GLY A 162 6.97 17.94 31.68
N PHE A 163 7.11 18.65 30.56
CA PHE A 163 6.25 18.42 29.39
C PHE A 163 6.76 17.23 28.57
N PRO A 164 5.85 16.32 28.15
CA PRO A 164 6.23 15.19 27.34
C PRO A 164 6.57 15.63 25.91
N TYR A 165 7.66 15.08 25.36
CA TYR A 165 7.99 15.21 23.96
C TYR A 165 8.44 13.86 23.40
N ILE A 166 8.40 13.71 22.09
CA ILE A 166 8.90 12.53 21.40
C ILE A 166 10.32 12.82 20.92
N PRO A 167 11.32 12.07 21.40
CA PRO A 167 12.71 12.23 20.96
C PRO A 167 12.88 11.84 19.49
N GLU A 168 13.97 12.28 18.89
CA GLU A 168 14.33 11.86 17.54
C GLU A 168 14.49 10.34 17.49
N HIS A 169 13.78 9.71 16.56
CA HIS A 169 13.84 8.27 16.34
C HIS A 169 13.56 7.93 14.87
N PRO A 170 14.07 6.81 14.35
CA PRO A 170 13.67 6.34 13.03
C PRO A 170 12.23 5.84 13.05
N SER A 171 11.42 6.27 12.08
CA SER A 171 10.03 5.81 11.97
C SER A 171 9.98 4.38 11.41
N THR A 172 9.81 3.40 12.26
CA THR A 172 9.84 1.97 11.92
C THR A 172 8.53 1.50 11.33
N GLY A 173 7.39 1.97 11.85
CA GLY A 173 6.06 1.55 11.40
C GLY A 173 5.76 1.88 9.94
N ILE A 174 6.40 2.91 9.37
CA ILE A 174 6.30 3.20 7.92
C ILE A 174 6.93 2.10 7.06
N HIS A 175 7.88 1.35 7.58
CA HIS A 175 8.60 0.31 6.86
C HIS A 175 8.09 -1.10 7.20
N ALA A 176 7.81 -1.38 8.46
CA ALA A 176 7.40 -2.70 8.93
C ALA A 176 6.07 -3.13 8.30
N GLY A 177 5.00 -2.33 8.44
CA GLY A 177 3.69 -2.64 7.85
C GLY A 177 3.76 -2.97 6.35
N PRO A 178 4.41 -2.14 5.50
CA PRO A 178 4.61 -2.47 4.10
C PRO A 178 5.40 -3.75 3.82
N LEU A 179 6.41 -4.09 4.61
CA LEU A 179 7.15 -5.35 4.45
C LEU A 179 6.26 -6.55 4.76
N PHE A 180 5.50 -6.52 5.87
CA PHE A 180 4.52 -7.56 6.17
C PHE A 180 3.43 -7.63 5.10
N GLY A 181 2.98 -6.48 4.58
CA GLY A 181 2.04 -6.40 3.47
C GLY A 181 2.57 -7.08 2.21
N ALA A 182 3.80 -6.79 1.79
CA ALA A 182 4.43 -7.40 0.63
C ALA A 182 4.61 -8.92 0.82
N PHE A 183 5.07 -9.34 2.00
CA PHE A 183 5.24 -10.76 2.34
C PHE A 183 3.91 -11.52 2.32
N GLY A 184 2.88 -11.00 2.99
CA GLY A 184 1.55 -11.60 3.03
C GLY A 184 0.90 -11.66 1.65
N LEU A 185 1.03 -10.56 0.86
CA LEU A 185 0.51 -10.50 -0.50
C LEU A 185 1.13 -11.58 -1.39
N LEU A 186 2.44 -11.77 -1.34
CA LEU A 186 3.13 -12.81 -2.12
C LEU A 186 2.68 -14.21 -1.69
N ALA A 187 2.52 -14.47 -0.40
CA ALA A 187 1.98 -15.75 0.09
C ALA A 187 0.55 -15.99 -0.43
N GLY A 188 -0.30 -14.94 -0.41
CA GLY A 188 -1.64 -14.98 -0.97
C GLY A 188 -1.65 -15.28 -2.48
N VAL A 189 -0.77 -14.64 -3.25
CA VAL A 189 -0.64 -14.87 -4.70
C VAL A 189 -0.16 -16.29 -5.01
N LEU A 190 0.81 -16.81 -4.26
CA LEU A 190 1.27 -18.20 -4.41
C LEU A 190 0.09 -19.16 -4.20
N ARG A 191 -0.67 -18.98 -3.10
CA ARG A 191 -1.87 -19.78 -2.84
C ARG A 191 -2.91 -19.63 -3.95
N ALA A 192 -3.19 -18.40 -4.40
CA ALA A 192 -4.20 -18.15 -5.44
C ALA A 192 -3.84 -18.78 -6.79
N ARG A 193 -2.55 -18.82 -7.13
CA ARG A 193 -2.06 -19.50 -8.35
C ARG A 193 -2.23 -21.01 -8.27
N GLU A 194 -2.09 -21.61 -7.08
CA GLU A 194 -2.25 -23.03 -6.87
C GLU A 194 -3.73 -23.45 -6.79
N THR A 195 -4.52 -22.72 -6.02
CA THR A 195 -5.91 -23.11 -5.69
C THR A 195 -6.96 -22.51 -6.62
N GLY A 196 -6.64 -21.44 -7.33
CA GLY A 196 -7.61 -20.64 -8.09
C GLY A 196 -8.42 -19.67 -7.22
N GLU A 197 -8.14 -19.56 -5.92
CA GLU A 197 -8.86 -18.73 -4.96
C GLU A 197 -7.97 -17.67 -4.33
N GLY A 198 -8.35 -16.41 -4.48
CA GLY A 198 -7.73 -15.28 -3.81
C GLY A 198 -8.04 -15.22 -2.31
N CYS A 199 -7.59 -14.16 -1.66
CA CYS A 199 -7.85 -13.94 -0.24
C CYS A 199 -7.87 -12.45 0.10
N PHE A 200 -8.49 -12.14 1.23
CA PHE A 200 -8.38 -10.86 1.90
C PHE A 200 -7.27 -10.92 2.95
N LEU A 201 -6.39 -9.93 2.92
CA LEU A 201 -5.29 -9.75 3.87
C LEU A 201 -5.45 -8.41 4.55
N GLU A 202 -5.29 -8.41 5.85
CA GLU A 202 -5.30 -7.21 6.69
C GLU A 202 -3.97 -7.06 7.40
N ILE A 203 -3.39 -5.87 7.30
CA ILE A 203 -2.16 -5.47 8.00
C ILE A 203 -2.46 -4.25 8.86
N ALA A 204 -2.36 -4.42 10.16
CA ALA A 204 -2.35 -3.30 11.10
C ALA A 204 -0.90 -2.83 11.28
N GLN A 205 -0.61 -1.57 10.99
CA GLN A 205 0.75 -1.05 11.12
C GLN A 205 1.23 -1.00 12.57
N SER A 206 0.29 -0.89 13.51
CA SER A 206 0.58 -0.97 14.95
C SER A 206 1.05 -2.34 15.44
N ASP A 207 0.72 -3.40 14.69
CA ASP A 207 1.01 -4.79 15.07
C ASP A 207 2.23 -5.33 14.30
N ALA A 208 2.65 -4.64 13.25
CA ALA A 208 3.77 -5.02 12.40
C ALA A 208 5.11 -4.52 12.95
#